data_1e1303d38ab7699204a5aa1dfa28cf21
#
_entry.id   1e1303d38ab7699204a5aa1dfa28cf21
#
_cell.length_a   1.000
_cell.length_b   1.000
_cell.length_c   1.000
_cell.angle_alpha   90.00
_cell.angle_beta   90.00
_cell.angle_gamma   90.00
#
_symmetry.space_group_name_H-M   'P 1'
#
loop_
_entity.id
_entity.type
_entity.pdbx_description
1 polymer ?
#
loop_
_entity_poly.entity_id
_entity_poly.type
_entity_poly.pdbx_seq_one_letter_code
_entity_poly.pdbx_strand_id
1 'polypeptide(L)'
;QQLGLIGLKSEVVDNLDKIGGQCIELYPNKPIYDIPAIPECTGESLTKNLLEQIKPFKTNFHLNERVQEISKEKNNWKIVTSKDKIFIAPNIIIAGGVGSFEPRKFSVKETEKFENNGVYYSVKDKNFFKNKKICIFGGGDSALDWAIELSKFAEITLVHRRKEFRGAGHSAEIVKKLEKEGKLKIKTPFQINSIEGQDKINAITIKDDDGEIEKITADCVLGFFGLIMKLGPIAEWGLN
;
A
#
# COMPACT_ATOMS: atom_id res chain seq x y z
N GLN A 1 -3.16 -9.33 21.84
CA GLN A 1 -3.36 -10.67 22.39
C GLN A 1 -2.50 -10.89 23.62
N GLN A 2 -1.18 -10.74 23.57
CA GLN A 2 -0.27 -10.99 24.68
C GLN A 2 -0.66 -10.24 25.97
N LEU A 3 -1.00 -8.95 25.85
CA LEU A 3 -1.46 -8.16 27.01
C LEU A 3 -2.71 -8.75 27.65
N GLY A 4 -3.68 -9.19 26.83
CA GLY A 4 -4.89 -9.83 27.31
C GLY A 4 -4.64 -11.17 28.01
N LEU A 5 -3.70 -11.99 27.50
CA LEU A 5 -3.33 -13.27 28.11
C LEU A 5 -2.73 -13.12 29.53
N ILE A 6 -2.07 -12.01 29.80
CA ILE A 6 -1.53 -11.68 31.14
C ILE A 6 -2.46 -10.78 31.95
N GLY A 7 -3.73 -10.62 31.53
CA GLY A 7 -4.75 -9.91 32.27
C GLY A 7 -4.71 -8.39 32.19
N LEU A 8 -3.92 -7.80 31.28
CA LEU A 8 -3.86 -6.36 31.10
C LEU A 8 -4.94 -5.86 30.15
N LYS A 9 -5.58 -4.75 30.53
CA LYS A 9 -6.50 -4.01 29.64
C LYS A 9 -5.70 -3.12 28.69
N SER A 10 -6.15 -3.00 27.46
CA SER A 10 -5.50 -2.17 26.46
C SER A 10 -6.52 -1.36 25.65
N GLU A 11 -6.14 -0.14 25.34
CA GLU A 11 -6.80 0.75 24.37
C GLU A 11 -5.90 0.86 23.15
N VAL A 12 -6.47 0.80 21.95
CA VAL A 12 -5.73 0.95 20.68
C VAL A 12 -6.22 2.22 19.99
N VAL A 13 -5.30 3.12 19.68
CA VAL A 13 -5.58 4.34 18.93
C VAL A 13 -4.96 4.22 17.56
N ASP A 14 -5.75 4.40 16.50
CA ASP A 14 -5.30 4.29 15.11
C ASP A 14 -5.86 5.45 14.28
N ASN A 15 -5.01 6.01 13.43
CA ASN A 15 -5.38 7.06 12.49
C ASN A 15 -6.25 6.57 11.33
N LEU A 16 -6.24 5.28 11.05
CA LEU A 16 -7.03 4.68 9.99
C LEU A 16 -8.50 4.53 10.39
N ASP A 17 -9.38 4.45 9.40
CA ASP A 17 -10.81 4.22 9.57
C ASP A 17 -11.16 2.74 9.82
N LYS A 18 -10.17 1.85 9.64
CA LYS A 18 -10.31 0.40 9.77
C LYS A 18 -9.16 -0.21 10.55
N ILE A 19 -9.45 -1.29 11.26
CA ILE A 19 -8.44 -2.08 11.93
C ILE A 19 -7.71 -2.94 10.90
N GLY A 20 -6.38 -3.06 11.03
CA GLY A 20 -5.56 -3.94 10.21
C GLY A 20 -4.35 -3.28 9.56
N GLY A 21 -4.21 -1.95 9.72
CA GLY A 21 -3.03 -1.22 9.26
C GLY A 21 -2.75 -1.42 7.78
N GLN A 22 -1.48 -1.64 7.43
CA GLN A 22 -1.04 -1.79 6.04
C GLN A 22 -1.72 -2.95 5.31
N CYS A 23 -2.03 -4.05 5.99
CA CYS A 23 -2.66 -5.22 5.39
C CYS A 23 -4.03 -4.91 4.79
N ILE A 24 -4.81 -4.08 5.47
CA ILE A 24 -6.14 -3.67 5.00
C ILE A 24 -6.07 -2.50 4.03
N GLU A 25 -5.19 -1.52 4.30
CA GLU A 25 -5.16 -0.29 3.51
C GLU A 25 -4.51 -0.49 2.14
N LEU A 26 -3.42 -1.27 2.07
CA LEU A 26 -2.61 -1.37 0.87
C LEU A 26 -2.90 -2.61 0.02
N TYR A 27 -3.23 -3.74 0.66
CA TYR A 27 -3.35 -5.02 -0.04
C TYR A 27 -4.35 -5.98 0.60
N PRO A 28 -5.61 -5.56 0.80
CA PRO A 28 -6.62 -6.39 1.47
C PRO A 28 -6.84 -7.74 0.78
N ASN A 29 -6.78 -7.77 -0.55
CA ASN A 29 -7.05 -8.94 -1.38
C ASN A 29 -5.79 -9.61 -1.94
N LYS A 30 -4.58 -9.14 -1.55
CA LYS A 30 -3.33 -9.76 -1.99
C LYS A 30 -3.07 -11.05 -1.21
N PRO A 31 -2.70 -12.17 -1.88
CA PRO A 31 -2.25 -13.37 -1.19
C PRO A 31 -0.97 -13.10 -0.40
N ILE A 32 -0.91 -13.65 0.82
CA ILE A 32 0.23 -13.60 1.75
C ILE A 32 0.61 -15.04 2.07
N TYR A 33 1.88 -15.39 1.90
CA TYR A 33 2.39 -16.76 2.03
C TYR A 33 3.40 -16.94 3.16
N ASP A 34 3.81 -15.86 3.81
CA ASP A 34 4.91 -15.82 4.79
C ASP A 34 4.43 -15.67 6.25
N ILE A 35 3.17 -16.04 6.52
CA ILE A 35 2.65 -16.10 7.89
C ILE A 35 2.86 -17.52 8.44
N PRO A 36 3.60 -17.68 9.56
CA PRO A 36 3.82 -18.98 10.16
C PRO A 36 2.52 -19.76 10.42
N ALA A 37 2.48 -21.03 10.04
CA ALA A 37 1.36 -21.95 10.17
C ALA A 37 0.11 -21.60 9.33
N ILE A 38 0.17 -20.59 8.47
CA ILE A 38 -0.91 -20.25 7.52
C ILE A 38 -0.32 -20.35 6.11
N PRO A 39 -0.63 -21.41 5.33
CA PRO A 39 -0.07 -21.60 3.99
C PRO A 39 -0.35 -20.46 3.03
N GLU A 40 -1.55 -19.90 3.11
CA GLU A 40 -1.99 -18.75 2.32
C GLU A 40 -3.12 -18.02 3.06
N CYS A 41 -3.07 -16.69 3.04
CA CYS A 41 -4.18 -15.84 3.50
C CYS A 41 -4.18 -14.53 2.71
N THR A 42 -5.26 -13.75 2.80
CA THR A 42 -5.30 -12.37 2.34
C THR A 42 -5.09 -11.42 3.51
N GLY A 43 -4.73 -10.14 3.23
CA GLY A 43 -4.64 -9.12 4.28
C GLY A 43 -5.94 -8.99 5.08
N GLU A 44 -7.09 -9.10 4.40
CA GLU A 44 -8.41 -9.06 5.03
C GLU A 44 -8.66 -10.29 5.92
N SER A 45 -8.43 -11.50 5.42
CA SER A 45 -8.65 -12.73 6.19
C SER A 45 -7.70 -12.83 7.38
N LEU A 46 -6.44 -12.42 7.23
CA LEU A 46 -5.48 -12.36 8.32
C LEU A 46 -5.96 -11.42 9.43
N THR A 47 -6.37 -10.21 9.07
CA THR A 47 -6.87 -9.22 10.03
C THR A 47 -8.11 -9.72 10.76
N LYS A 48 -9.05 -10.33 10.04
CA LYS A 48 -10.26 -10.93 10.63
C LYS A 48 -9.90 -12.00 11.66
N ASN A 49 -8.99 -12.91 11.32
CA ASN A 49 -8.55 -13.98 12.23
C ASN A 49 -7.87 -13.42 13.47
N LEU A 50 -7.03 -12.39 13.33
CA LEU A 50 -6.38 -11.73 14.46
C LEU A 50 -7.40 -11.00 15.35
N LEU A 51 -8.44 -10.41 14.80
CA LEU A 51 -9.53 -9.79 15.56
C LEU A 51 -10.32 -10.82 16.36
N GLU A 52 -10.65 -11.97 15.77
CA GLU A 52 -11.30 -13.06 16.51
C GLU A 52 -10.43 -13.57 17.68
N GLN A 53 -9.10 -13.66 17.50
CA GLN A 53 -8.19 -14.04 18.57
C GLN A 53 -8.16 -13.08 19.75
N ILE A 54 -8.37 -11.79 19.53
CA ILE A 54 -8.34 -10.78 20.62
C ILE A 54 -9.73 -10.49 21.21
N LYS A 55 -10.78 -10.93 20.58
CA LYS A 55 -12.17 -10.71 20.99
C LYS A 55 -12.47 -11.01 22.47
N PRO A 56 -11.94 -12.11 23.07
CA PRO A 56 -12.16 -12.40 24.47
C PRO A 56 -11.62 -11.33 25.44
N PHE A 57 -10.63 -10.54 25.02
CA PHE A 57 -9.94 -9.56 25.87
C PHE A 57 -10.59 -8.18 25.87
N LYS A 58 -11.67 -8.00 25.11
CA LYS A 58 -12.47 -6.76 25.07
C LYS A 58 -11.63 -5.49 24.88
N THR A 59 -10.64 -5.54 23.97
CA THR A 59 -9.81 -4.40 23.60
C THR A 59 -10.65 -3.34 22.90
N ASN A 60 -10.57 -2.08 23.33
CA ASN A 60 -11.24 -0.95 22.68
C ASN A 60 -10.36 -0.38 21.56
N PHE A 61 -10.97 -0.03 20.45
CA PHE A 61 -10.31 0.61 19.30
C PHE A 61 -10.87 2.00 19.07
N HIS A 62 -9.98 2.99 18.99
CA HIS A 62 -10.28 4.37 18.67
C HIS A 62 -9.73 4.67 17.28
N LEU A 63 -10.61 4.57 16.28
CA LEU A 63 -10.26 4.74 14.86
C LEU A 63 -10.47 6.19 14.40
N ASN A 64 -9.86 6.54 13.25
CA ASN A 64 -9.84 7.91 12.75
C ASN A 64 -9.30 8.90 13.79
N GLU A 65 -8.36 8.47 14.61
CA GLU A 65 -7.87 9.23 15.74
C GLU A 65 -6.35 9.08 15.86
N ARG A 66 -5.64 10.18 15.66
CA ARG A 66 -4.18 10.19 15.70
C ARG A 66 -3.68 10.68 17.05
N VAL A 67 -2.71 9.97 17.65
CA VAL A 67 -2.00 10.48 18.81
C VAL A 67 -1.13 11.66 18.36
N GLN A 68 -1.32 12.82 18.98
CA GLN A 68 -0.56 14.05 18.69
C GLN A 68 0.56 14.27 19.70
N GLU A 69 0.25 14.11 20.97
CA GLU A 69 1.19 14.40 22.05
C GLU A 69 1.25 13.25 23.04
N ILE A 70 2.43 13.02 23.57
CA ILE A 70 2.64 12.18 24.74
C ILE A 70 3.45 12.98 25.76
N SER A 71 3.09 12.87 27.03
CA SER A 71 3.83 13.48 28.13
C SER A 71 3.84 12.57 29.34
N LYS A 72 4.89 12.67 30.16
CA LYS A 72 4.99 11.89 31.39
C LYS A 72 4.39 12.68 32.55
N GLU A 73 3.41 12.09 33.23
CA GLU A 73 2.79 12.64 34.44
C GLU A 73 3.00 11.69 35.62
N LYS A 74 3.99 11.99 36.48
CA LYS A 74 4.39 11.12 37.59
C LYS A 74 4.75 9.71 37.11
N ASN A 75 3.95 8.72 37.48
CA ASN A 75 4.16 7.29 37.12
C ASN A 75 3.36 6.87 35.89
N ASN A 76 2.62 7.77 35.27
CA ASN A 76 1.78 7.49 34.10
C ASN A 76 2.22 8.30 32.89
N TRP A 77 1.75 7.89 31.75
CA TRP A 77 1.81 8.64 30.51
C TRP A 77 0.43 9.23 30.18
N LYS A 78 0.44 10.48 29.80
CA LYS A 78 -0.72 11.17 29.22
C LYS A 78 -0.58 11.20 27.71
N ILE A 79 -1.61 10.80 27.01
CA ILE A 79 -1.71 10.78 25.55
C ILE A 79 -2.83 11.72 25.15
N VAL A 80 -2.56 12.66 24.24
CA VAL A 80 -3.57 13.55 23.64
C VAL A 80 -3.72 13.20 22.16
N THR A 81 -4.96 13.10 21.71
CA THR A 81 -5.27 12.74 20.33
C THR A 81 -5.75 13.92 19.49
N SER A 82 -5.86 13.72 18.18
CA SER A 82 -6.39 14.71 17.23
C SER A 82 -7.87 15.10 17.43
N LYS A 83 -8.55 14.40 18.33
CA LYS A 83 -9.95 14.71 18.76
C LYS A 83 -10.00 15.21 20.19
N ASP A 84 -8.89 15.73 20.71
CA ASP A 84 -8.75 16.23 22.08
C ASP A 84 -9.10 15.21 23.17
N LYS A 85 -9.08 13.91 22.81
CA LYS A 85 -9.25 12.82 23.77
C LYS A 85 -7.99 12.63 24.57
N ILE A 86 -8.12 12.38 25.85
CA ILE A 86 -7.02 12.15 26.78
C ILE A 86 -7.08 10.72 27.28
N PHE A 87 -5.95 10.02 27.17
CA PHE A 87 -5.75 8.72 27.80
C PHE A 87 -4.62 8.82 28.81
N ILE A 88 -4.79 8.12 29.92
CA ILE A 88 -3.74 8.01 30.96
C ILE A 88 -3.46 6.51 31.17
N ALA A 89 -2.21 6.13 31.03
CA ALA A 89 -1.79 4.75 31.17
C ALA A 89 -0.37 4.64 31.77
N PRO A 90 -0.07 3.59 32.52
CA PRO A 90 1.30 3.37 33.06
C PRO A 90 2.31 3.04 31.94
N ASN A 91 1.86 2.48 30.85
CA ASN A 91 2.71 2.05 29.73
C ASN A 91 2.08 2.44 28.39
N ILE A 92 2.94 2.82 27.43
CA ILE A 92 2.57 3.02 26.03
C ILE A 92 3.36 2.01 25.18
N ILE A 93 2.68 1.38 24.24
CA ILE A 93 3.29 0.55 23.20
C ILE A 93 3.11 1.28 21.87
N ILE A 94 4.22 1.72 21.28
CA ILE A 94 4.21 2.38 19.97
C ILE A 94 4.32 1.28 18.91
N ALA A 95 3.25 1.09 18.15
CA ALA A 95 3.16 0.13 17.05
C ALA A 95 2.76 0.84 15.74
N GLY A 96 3.24 2.08 15.55
CA GLY A 96 2.88 2.96 14.44
C GLY A 96 3.38 2.52 13.07
N GLY A 97 4.10 1.39 12.98
CA GLY A 97 4.65 0.88 11.73
C GLY A 97 5.52 1.92 11.04
N VAL A 98 5.24 2.21 9.79
CA VAL A 98 5.94 3.24 8.99
C VAL A 98 5.35 4.65 9.19
N GLY A 99 4.49 4.83 10.18
CA GLY A 99 3.72 6.05 10.38
C GLY A 99 2.57 6.18 9.38
N SER A 100 2.18 7.41 9.06
CA SER A 100 1.29 7.62 7.92
C SER A 100 2.07 7.32 6.63
N PHE A 101 1.54 6.43 5.83
CA PHE A 101 2.12 6.08 4.54
C PHE A 101 1.34 6.80 3.43
N GLU A 102 2.07 7.52 2.63
CA GLU A 102 1.56 8.08 1.38
C GLU A 102 2.30 7.39 0.23
N PRO A 103 1.59 6.93 -0.81
CA PRO A 103 2.25 6.42 -1.99
C PRO A 103 3.07 7.52 -2.64
N ARG A 104 4.26 7.18 -3.12
CA ARG A 104 5.02 8.09 -3.97
C ARG A 104 4.23 8.27 -5.26
N LYS A 105 3.93 9.52 -5.58
CA LYS A 105 3.18 9.88 -6.77
C LYS A 105 4.06 9.94 -8.02
N PHE A 106 3.43 9.94 -9.18
CA PHE A 106 4.10 10.25 -10.43
C PHE A 106 4.67 11.67 -10.39
N SER A 107 5.80 11.87 -11.08
CA SER A 107 6.41 13.20 -11.25
C SER A 107 5.69 14.07 -12.26
N VAL A 108 4.84 13.49 -13.10
CA VAL A 108 4.07 14.16 -14.15
C VAL A 108 2.82 14.76 -13.52
N LYS A 109 2.70 16.09 -13.48
CA LYS A 109 1.60 16.82 -12.81
C LYS A 109 0.23 16.49 -13.38
N GLU A 110 0.13 16.22 -14.65
CA GLU A 110 -1.11 15.85 -15.34
C GLU A 110 -1.77 14.61 -14.73
N THR A 111 -1.00 13.77 -14.04
CA THR A 111 -1.53 12.59 -13.34
C THR A 111 -2.50 12.96 -12.21
N GLU A 112 -2.33 14.13 -11.60
CA GLU A 112 -3.17 14.60 -10.49
C GLU A 112 -4.64 14.75 -10.91
N LYS A 113 -4.88 15.19 -12.14
CA LYS A 113 -6.23 15.33 -12.71
C LYS A 113 -6.99 14.00 -12.75
N PHE A 114 -6.29 12.91 -12.92
CA PHE A 114 -6.86 11.57 -13.07
C PHE A 114 -6.74 10.71 -11.80
N GLU A 115 -6.31 11.29 -10.69
CA GLU A 115 -6.16 10.56 -9.42
C GLU A 115 -7.51 10.02 -8.96
N ASN A 116 -7.58 8.72 -8.65
CA ASN A 116 -8.81 7.97 -8.39
C ASN A 116 -9.83 7.90 -9.56
N ASN A 117 -9.47 8.41 -10.74
CA ASN A 117 -10.30 8.35 -11.95
C ASN A 117 -9.46 7.94 -13.19
N GLY A 118 -8.58 6.96 -13.02
CA GLY A 118 -7.68 6.43 -14.04
C GLY A 118 -6.25 6.27 -13.55
N VAL A 119 -5.77 7.10 -12.62
CA VAL A 119 -4.48 6.93 -11.92
C VAL A 119 -4.73 6.43 -10.52
N TYR A 120 -4.08 5.32 -10.16
CA TYR A 120 -4.21 4.67 -8.87
C TYR A 120 -2.83 4.30 -8.30
N TYR A 121 -2.71 4.28 -6.99
CA TYR A 121 -1.49 3.91 -6.26
C TYR A 121 -1.69 2.67 -5.38
N SER A 122 -2.87 2.11 -5.39
CA SER A 122 -3.25 0.86 -4.72
C SER A 122 -4.36 0.15 -5.49
N VAL A 123 -4.48 -1.15 -5.29
CA VAL A 123 -5.56 -1.97 -5.84
C VAL A 123 -6.45 -2.41 -4.68
N LYS A 124 -7.57 -1.72 -4.48
CA LYS A 124 -8.55 -2.05 -3.43
C LYS A 124 -9.51 -3.15 -3.87
N ASP A 125 -9.96 -3.09 -5.13
CA ASP A 125 -10.79 -4.13 -5.76
C ASP A 125 -10.22 -4.50 -7.13
N LYS A 126 -9.71 -5.70 -7.26
CA LYS A 126 -9.15 -6.20 -8.52
C LYS A 126 -10.20 -6.37 -9.63
N ASN A 127 -11.48 -6.57 -9.27
CA ASN A 127 -12.55 -6.74 -10.25
C ASN A 127 -12.82 -5.46 -11.03
N PHE A 128 -12.54 -4.29 -10.45
CA PHE A 128 -12.63 -3.00 -11.14
C PHE A 128 -11.76 -2.93 -12.39
N PHE A 129 -10.69 -3.71 -12.43
CA PHE A 129 -9.69 -3.70 -13.50
C PHE A 129 -9.94 -4.74 -14.60
N LYS A 130 -10.99 -5.55 -14.51
CA LYS A 130 -11.32 -6.56 -15.54
C LYS A 130 -11.51 -5.93 -16.93
N ASN A 131 -10.95 -6.58 -17.94
CA ASN A 131 -11.04 -6.20 -19.35
C ASN A 131 -10.49 -4.79 -19.67
N LYS A 132 -9.64 -4.23 -18.82
CA LYS A 132 -9.01 -2.92 -19.03
C LYS A 132 -7.59 -3.06 -19.55
N LYS A 133 -7.13 -2.02 -20.24
CA LYS A 133 -5.72 -1.82 -20.61
C LYS A 133 -5.04 -1.04 -19.50
N ILE A 134 -4.08 -1.66 -18.84
CA ILE A 134 -3.48 -1.12 -17.62
C ILE A 134 -1.98 -0.97 -17.81
N CYS A 135 -1.47 0.23 -17.58
CA CYS A 135 -0.05 0.47 -17.47
C CYS A 135 0.37 0.48 -16.01
N ILE A 136 1.22 -0.47 -15.61
CA ILE A 136 1.74 -0.59 -14.25
C ILE A 136 3.16 -0.04 -14.22
N PHE A 137 3.42 0.95 -13.38
CA PHE A 137 4.73 1.57 -13.20
C PHE A 137 5.35 1.13 -11.89
N GLY A 138 6.53 0.53 -11.97
CA GLY A 138 7.30 0.07 -10.82
C GLY A 138 8.18 -1.12 -11.17
N GLY A 139 9.00 -1.55 -10.24
CA GLY A 139 9.91 -2.70 -10.44
C GLY A 139 10.22 -3.43 -9.13
N GLY A 140 9.48 -3.11 -8.07
CA GLY A 140 9.50 -3.85 -6.80
C GLY A 140 8.38 -4.87 -6.72
N ASP A 141 8.30 -5.58 -5.59
CA ASP A 141 7.36 -6.69 -5.36
C ASP A 141 5.91 -6.31 -5.67
N SER A 142 5.44 -5.15 -5.20
CA SER A 142 4.05 -4.72 -5.45
C SER A 142 3.72 -4.59 -6.94
N ALA A 143 4.65 -4.06 -7.75
CA ALA A 143 4.43 -3.90 -9.19
C ALA A 143 4.40 -5.26 -9.89
N LEU A 144 5.34 -6.16 -9.55
CA LEU A 144 5.43 -7.48 -10.14
C LEU A 144 4.22 -8.34 -9.78
N ASP A 145 3.86 -8.38 -8.50
CA ASP A 145 2.75 -9.18 -8.02
C ASP A 145 1.40 -8.73 -8.62
N TRP A 146 1.16 -7.41 -8.70
CA TRP A 146 -0.04 -6.90 -9.34
C TRP A 146 -0.03 -7.09 -10.87
N ALA A 147 1.13 -7.02 -11.53
CA ALA A 147 1.23 -7.36 -12.94
C ALA A 147 0.86 -8.83 -13.18
N ILE A 148 1.35 -9.75 -12.35
CA ILE A 148 1.01 -11.18 -12.41
C ILE A 148 -0.48 -11.41 -12.15
N GLU A 149 -1.02 -10.81 -11.08
CA GLU A 149 -2.42 -11.06 -10.70
C GLU A 149 -3.40 -10.47 -11.71
N LEU A 150 -3.19 -9.23 -12.16
CA LEU A 150 -4.10 -8.56 -13.09
C LEU A 150 -3.99 -9.10 -14.52
N SER A 151 -2.86 -9.67 -14.94
CA SER A 151 -2.70 -10.28 -16.27
C SER A 151 -3.62 -11.47 -16.52
N LYS A 152 -4.23 -12.01 -15.47
CA LYS A 152 -5.21 -13.11 -15.59
C LYS A 152 -6.53 -12.68 -16.25
N PHE A 153 -6.83 -11.36 -16.26
CA PHE A 153 -8.12 -10.84 -16.71
C PHE A 153 -8.09 -9.41 -17.28
N ALA A 154 -6.91 -8.83 -17.47
CA ALA A 154 -6.70 -7.50 -18.03
C ALA A 154 -5.48 -7.50 -18.97
N GLU A 155 -5.39 -6.52 -19.86
CA GLU A 155 -4.22 -6.31 -20.73
C GLU A 155 -3.20 -5.46 -19.98
N ILE A 156 -2.03 -6.02 -19.66
CA ILE A 156 -1.02 -5.39 -18.82
C ILE A 156 0.19 -4.95 -19.64
N THR A 157 0.62 -3.70 -19.44
CA THR A 157 1.95 -3.21 -19.81
C THR A 157 2.67 -2.82 -18.52
N LEU A 158 3.72 -3.57 -18.17
CA LEU A 158 4.60 -3.26 -17.03
C LEU A 158 5.75 -2.36 -17.49
N VAL A 159 5.83 -1.19 -16.89
CA VAL A 159 6.84 -0.16 -17.22
C VAL A 159 7.79 0.01 -16.04
N HIS A 160 9.08 -0.10 -16.29
CA HIS A 160 10.10 0.14 -15.27
C HIS A 160 11.26 0.96 -15.81
N ARG A 161 11.72 1.93 -14.99
CA ARG A 161 12.79 2.87 -15.36
C ARG A 161 14.19 2.27 -15.47
N ARG A 162 14.38 1.04 -15.02
CA ARG A 162 15.67 0.32 -15.06
C ARG A 162 15.53 -0.93 -15.90
N LYS A 163 16.64 -1.42 -16.43
CA LYS A 163 16.67 -2.67 -17.21
C LYS A 163 16.28 -3.89 -16.38
N GLU A 164 16.55 -3.85 -15.06
CA GLU A 164 16.31 -4.97 -14.15
C GLU A 164 15.30 -4.60 -13.05
N PHE A 165 14.44 -5.54 -12.70
CA PHE A 165 13.51 -5.43 -11.59
C PHE A 165 14.24 -5.59 -10.26
N ARG A 166 13.69 -4.95 -9.20
CA ARG A 166 14.21 -5.03 -7.83
C ARG A 166 13.42 -5.99 -6.95
N GLY A 167 12.24 -6.39 -7.38
CA GLY A 167 11.39 -7.32 -6.66
C GLY A 167 11.99 -8.73 -6.61
N ALA A 168 11.34 -9.61 -5.84
CA ALA A 168 11.78 -10.98 -5.64
C ALA A 168 12.08 -11.69 -6.98
N GLY A 169 13.18 -12.39 -7.05
CA GLY A 169 13.63 -13.08 -8.27
C GLY A 169 12.55 -13.98 -8.86
N HIS A 170 11.83 -14.70 -8.01
CA HIS A 170 10.73 -15.57 -8.44
C HIS A 170 9.60 -14.79 -9.15
N SER A 171 9.12 -13.66 -8.61
CA SER A 171 8.11 -12.82 -9.26
C SER A 171 8.62 -12.23 -10.59
N ALA A 172 9.90 -11.84 -10.63
CA ALA A 172 10.54 -11.34 -11.87
C ALA A 172 10.62 -12.42 -12.96
N GLU A 173 10.91 -13.66 -12.61
CA GLU A 173 10.92 -14.81 -13.54
C GLU A 173 9.51 -15.09 -14.09
N ILE A 174 8.48 -15.06 -13.23
CA ILE A 174 7.07 -15.25 -13.65
C ILE A 174 6.66 -14.16 -14.64
N VAL A 175 6.97 -12.90 -14.36
CA VAL A 175 6.62 -11.77 -15.25
C VAL A 175 7.30 -11.94 -16.62
N LYS A 176 8.60 -12.30 -16.67
CA LYS A 176 9.30 -12.58 -17.93
C LYS A 176 8.71 -13.77 -18.69
N LYS A 177 8.25 -14.81 -17.98
CA LYS A 177 7.54 -15.95 -18.59
C LYS A 177 6.22 -15.53 -19.20
N LEU A 178 5.41 -14.73 -18.48
CA LEU A 178 4.13 -14.20 -18.96
C LEU A 178 4.30 -13.31 -20.19
N GLU A 179 5.39 -12.54 -20.27
CA GLU A 179 5.72 -11.76 -21.46
C GLU A 179 6.00 -12.67 -22.66
N LYS A 180 6.84 -13.71 -22.51
CA LYS A 180 7.11 -14.70 -23.55
C LYS A 180 5.85 -15.42 -24.02
N GLU A 181 4.89 -15.62 -23.14
CA GLU A 181 3.59 -16.21 -23.43
C GLU A 181 2.59 -15.20 -24.06
N GLY A 182 2.99 -13.94 -24.23
CA GLY A 182 2.13 -12.88 -24.79
C GLY A 182 1.00 -12.42 -23.86
N LYS A 183 1.07 -12.75 -22.55
CA LYS A 183 0.03 -12.42 -21.56
C LYS A 183 0.19 -11.01 -20.95
N LEU A 184 1.36 -10.44 -21.05
CA LEU A 184 1.64 -9.04 -20.70
C LEU A 184 2.80 -8.50 -21.56
N LYS A 185 3.02 -7.20 -21.49
CA LYS A 185 4.15 -6.52 -22.16
C LYS A 185 5.06 -5.91 -21.11
N ILE A 186 6.37 -5.94 -21.34
CA ILE A 186 7.38 -5.28 -20.50
C ILE A 186 8.01 -4.13 -21.29
N LYS A 187 8.11 -2.97 -20.67
CA LYS A 187 8.78 -1.78 -21.21
C LYS A 187 9.86 -1.33 -20.22
N THR A 188 11.10 -1.58 -20.56
CA THR A 188 12.29 -1.21 -19.79
C THR A 188 13.42 -0.79 -20.73
N PRO A 189 14.20 0.24 -20.45
CA PRO A 189 14.08 1.19 -19.33
C PRO A 189 13.22 2.40 -19.73
N PHE A 190 12.01 2.50 -19.25
CA PHE A 190 11.09 3.58 -19.58
C PHE A 190 10.47 4.21 -18.35
N GLN A 191 10.11 5.49 -18.46
CA GLN A 191 9.35 6.25 -17.45
C GLN A 191 8.14 6.91 -18.11
N ILE A 192 7.14 7.27 -17.30
CA ILE A 192 6.01 8.05 -17.79
C ILE A 192 6.49 9.42 -18.27
N ASN A 193 6.04 9.84 -19.43
CA ASN A 193 6.33 11.16 -20.00
C ASN A 193 5.10 12.07 -19.99
N SER A 194 3.92 11.54 -20.38
CA SER A 194 2.66 12.28 -20.33
C SER A 194 1.45 11.35 -20.21
N ILE A 195 0.30 11.91 -19.84
CA ILE A 195 -1.00 11.26 -19.87
C ILE A 195 -1.93 12.03 -20.79
N GLU A 196 -2.67 11.31 -21.61
CA GLU A 196 -3.66 11.87 -22.54
C GLU A 196 -5.08 11.45 -22.14
N GLY A 197 -6.00 12.38 -22.19
CA GLY A 197 -7.43 12.17 -21.95
C GLY A 197 -8.14 13.47 -21.55
N GLN A 198 -9.45 13.47 -21.67
CA GLN A 198 -10.30 14.57 -21.18
C GLN A 198 -10.88 14.25 -19.81
N ASP A 199 -11.94 13.45 -19.75
CA ASP A 199 -12.55 12.99 -18.51
C ASP A 199 -11.97 11.67 -18.02
N LYS A 200 -11.42 10.86 -18.94
CA LYS A 200 -10.77 9.57 -18.67
C LYS A 200 -9.47 9.49 -19.44
N ILE A 201 -8.57 8.67 -18.94
CA ILE A 201 -7.33 8.34 -19.63
C ILE A 201 -7.70 7.51 -20.88
N ASN A 202 -7.03 7.80 -21.98
CA ASN A 202 -7.13 7.01 -23.21
C ASN A 202 -5.77 6.53 -23.71
N ALA A 203 -4.70 7.25 -23.37
CA ALA A 203 -3.33 6.86 -23.68
C ALA A 203 -2.33 7.51 -22.72
N ILE A 204 -1.13 6.96 -22.71
CA ILE A 204 0.04 7.56 -22.09
C ILE A 204 1.19 7.59 -23.06
N THR A 205 2.17 8.44 -22.82
CA THR A 205 3.48 8.31 -23.45
C THR A 205 4.51 7.93 -22.39
N ILE A 206 5.43 7.06 -22.79
CA ILE A 206 6.60 6.69 -21.99
C ILE A 206 7.86 7.16 -22.73
N LYS A 207 8.92 7.41 -21.98
CA LYS A 207 10.18 7.88 -22.49
C LYS A 207 11.34 7.11 -21.83
N ASP A 208 12.33 6.72 -22.62
CA ASP A 208 13.57 6.16 -22.13
C ASP A 208 14.64 7.23 -21.86
N ASP A 209 15.84 6.79 -21.42
CA ASP A 209 16.95 7.68 -21.12
C ASP A 209 17.60 8.29 -22.40
N ASP A 210 17.43 7.65 -23.55
CA ASP A 210 17.92 8.13 -24.87
C ASP A 210 16.97 9.12 -25.52
N GLY A 211 15.77 9.30 -24.95
CA GLY A 211 14.77 10.23 -25.40
C GLY A 211 13.74 9.64 -26.38
N GLU A 212 13.78 8.31 -26.60
CA GLU A 212 12.75 7.63 -27.38
C GLU A 212 11.40 7.70 -26.67
N ILE A 213 10.36 8.10 -27.43
CA ILE A 213 9.00 8.25 -26.90
C ILE A 213 8.11 7.21 -27.56
N GLU A 214 7.42 6.43 -26.74
CA GLU A 214 6.42 5.47 -27.19
C GLU A 214 5.05 5.82 -26.61
N LYS A 215 3.99 5.72 -27.46
CA LYS A 215 2.60 5.91 -27.05
C LYS A 215 1.94 4.56 -26.78
N ILE A 216 1.26 4.46 -25.64
CA ILE A 216 0.56 3.25 -25.18
C ILE A 216 -0.90 3.61 -24.89
N THR A 217 -1.84 2.88 -25.49
CA THR A 217 -3.26 2.99 -25.15
C THR A 217 -3.48 2.41 -23.76
N ALA A 218 -4.12 3.16 -22.87
CA ALA A 218 -4.39 2.74 -21.49
C ALA A 218 -5.71 3.31 -20.98
N ASP A 219 -6.47 2.48 -20.25
CA ASP A 219 -7.66 2.89 -19.51
C ASP A 219 -7.30 3.30 -18.08
N CYS A 220 -6.23 2.72 -17.53
CA CYS A 220 -5.76 2.94 -16.17
C CYS A 220 -4.24 2.93 -16.08
N VAL A 221 -3.73 3.66 -15.09
CA VAL A 221 -2.32 3.72 -14.74
C VAL A 221 -2.17 3.40 -13.25
N LEU A 222 -1.31 2.45 -12.92
CA LEU A 222 -0.99 2.07 -11.55
C LEU A 222 0.46 2.46 -11.24
N GLY A 223 0.68 3.21 -10.15
CA GLY A 223 2.01 3.64 -9.70
C GLY A 223 2.45 2.91 -8.43
N PHE A 224 3.44 2.02 -8.52
CA PHE A 224 4.02 1.30 -7.38
C PHE A 224 5.48 1.68 -7.16
N PHE A 225 5.69 2.92 -6.70
CA PHE A 225 7.05 3.49 -6.48
C PHE A 225 7.54 3.36 -5.04
N GLY A 226 6.80 2.65 -4.20
CA GLY A 226 6.99 2.56 -2.75
C GLY A 226 6.25 3.67 -2.01
N LEU A 227 6.44 3.68 -0.70
CA LEU A 227 5.76 4.58 0.22
C LEU A 227 6.69 5.68 0.68
N ILE A 228 6.14 6.85 0.95
CA ILE A 228 6.79 7.88 1.74
C ILE A 228 6.35 7.61 3.18
N MET A 229 7.32 7.31 4.03
CA MET A 229 7.10 7.11 5.46
C MET A 229 7.17 8.46 6.16
N LYS A 230 6.09 8.84 6.83
CA LYS A 230 6.03 10.03 7.68
C LYS A 230 5.65 9.58 9.08
N LEU A 231 6.60 9.59 9.99
CA LEU A 231 6.34 9.25 11.40
C LEU A 231 5.39 10.27 12.06
N GLY A 232 5.25 11.45 11.46
CA GLY A 232 4.39 12.50 12.00
C GLY A 232 4.81 12.89 13.42
N PRO A 233 3.85 13.09 14.35
CA PRO A 233 4.16 13.49 15.72
C PRO A 233 5.11 12.55 16.46
N ILE A 234 5.16 11.26 16.09
CA ILE A 234 6.08 10.28 16.72
C ILE A 234 7.53 10.73 16.64
N ALA A 235 7.91 11.39 15.54
CA ALA A 235 9.28 11.89 15.35
C ALA A 235 9.66 12.99 16.36
N GLU A 236 8.68 13.67 16.96
CA GLU A 236 8.86 14.82 17.86
C GLU A 236 8.73 14.42 19.33
N TRP A 237 8.42 13.16 19.65
CA TRP A 237 8.22 12.73 21.04
C TRP A 237 9.49 12.49 21.82
N GLY A 238 10.68 12.75 21.24
CA GLY A 238 11.97 12.59 21.92
C GLY A 238 12.32 11.14 22.28
N LEU A 239 11.87 10.21 21.46
CA LEU A 239 12.18 8.78 21.59
C LEU A 239 13.54 8.50 20.96
N ASN A 240 14.39 7.73 21.67
CA ASN A 240 15.69 7.29 21.20
C ASN A 240 15.61 5.87 20.62
#